data_b3594338846032fff8e33b57bfc7bb9e
#
_entry.id   b3594338846032fff8e33b57bfc7bb9e
#
_cell.length_a   1.000
_cell.length_b   1.000
_cell.length_c   1.000
_cell.angle_alpha   90.00
_cell.angle_beta   90.00
_cell.angle_gamma   90.00
#
_symmetry.space_group_name_H-M   'P 1'
#
loop_
_entity.id
_entity.type
_entity.pdbx_description
1 polymer ?
#
loop_
_entity_poly.entity_id
_entity_poly.type
_entity_poly.pdbx_seq_one_letter_code
_entity_poly.pdbx_strand_id
1 'polypeptide(L)'
;MTPHPWMRAARGTLFALTLACGAMSLAQAANPSMLQDFNFDKPAFIHNVPFAQQKLVLQITSDEPARWHFVLSVAQNVLQHFGQDKVQVVIVAYGPGLKMLLKNSPVANLIEAQDTQGIEFDACHNTMTAMAKKLGHMPELVPQAVIVPAGVVRIMQLEKAGFAYIKP
;
A
#
# COMPACT_ATOMS: atom_id res chain seq x y z
N MET A 1 -64.38 -64.76 8.45
CA MET A 1 -63.21 -65.10 7.68
C MET A 1 -62.36 -63.82 7.51
N THR A 2 -61.20 -63.92 7.95
CA THR A 2 -60.19 -62.95 8.39
C THR A 2 -59.86 -61.79 7.47
N PRO A 3 -59.53 -60.68 8.05
CA PRO A 3 -59.03 -59.44 7.41
C PRO A 3 -57.49 -59.46 7.35
N HIS A 4 -56.92 -58.65 6.51
CA HIS A 4 -55.50 -58.25 6.73
C HIS A 4 -55.29 -56.77 6.46
N PRO A 5 -54.47 -56.18 7.35
CA PRO A 5 -54.18 -54.77 7.41
C PRO A 5 -52.83 -54.45 6.77
N TRP A 6 -52.48 -53.28 6.61
CA TRP A 6 -51.13 -52.64 6.55
C TRP A 6 -51.23 -51.33 5.79
N MET A 7 -51.59 -50.30 6.53
CA MET A 7 -51.16 -48.94 6.12
C MET A 7 -50.14 -48.43 7.15
N ARG A 8 -48.89 -48.55 6.83
CA ARG A 8 -47.82 -47.85 7.53
C ARG A 8 -47.64 -46.48 6.92
N ALA A 9 -47.98 -45.44 7.66
CA ALA A 9 -47.70 -44.05 7.36
C ALA A 9 -46.21 -43.80 7.50
N ALA A 10 -45.56 -43.47 6.40
CA ALA A 10 -44.20 -42.97 6.37
C ALA A 10 -44.24 -41.46 6.71
N ARG A 11 -43.74 -41.15 7.93
CA ARG A 11 -43.46 -39.78 8.33
C ARG A 11 -42.17 -39.34 7.62
N GLY A 12 -42.29 -38.55 6.57
CA GLY A 12 -41.16 -37.87 5.93
C GLY A 12 -40.70 -36.70 6.82
N THR A 13 -39.53 -36.84 7.43
CA THR A 13 -38.79 -35.73 8.06
C THR A 13 -38.21 -34.83 6.96
N LEU A 14 -38.78 -33.64 6.78
CA LEU A 14 -38.13 -32.58 6.01
C LEU A 14 -36.89 -32.08 6.76
N PHE A 15 -35.73 -32.38 6.24
CA PHE A 15 -34.49 -31.71 6.64
C PHE A 15 -34.43 -30.34 5.96
N ALA A 16 -34.69 -29.30 6.71
CA ALA A 16 -34.47 -27.93 6.25
C ALA A 16 -32.95 -27.65 6.26
N LEU A 17 -32.34 -27.62 5.10
CA LEU A 17 -30.93 -27.23 4.90
C LEU A 17 -30.87 -25.70 4.97
N THR A 18 -30.55 -25.13 6.13
CA THR A 18 -30.25 -23.71 6.27
C THR A 18 -28.88 -23.41 5.69
N LEU A 19 -28.86 -22.82 4.48
CA LEU A 19 -27.65 -22.24 3.88
C LEU A 19 -27.26 -21.00 4.73
N ALA A 20 -26.32 -21.17 5.62
CA ALA A 20 -25.66 -20.05 6.29
C ALA A 20 -24.74 -19.35 5.27
N CYS A 21 -25.24 -18.29 4.63
CA CYS A 21 -24.45 -17.39 3.80
C CYS A 21 -23.52 -16.59 4.72
N GLY A 22 -22.33 -17.15 5.03
CA GLY A 22 -21.29 -16.46 5.75
C GLY A 22 -20.81 -15.27 4.91
N ALA A 23 -21.18 -14.05 5.31
CA ALA A 23 -20.55 -12.83 4.76
C ALA A 23 -19.06 -12.89 5.11
N MET A 24 -18.21 -13.29 4.15
CA MET A 24 -16.76 -13.09 4.22
C MET A 24 -16.53 -11.58 4.20
N SER A 25 -16.34 -11.00 5.38
CA SER A 25 -15.80 -9.67 5.53
C SER A 25 -14.39 -9.71 4.94
N LEU A 26 -14.17 -9.10 3.78
CA LEU A 26 -12.84 -8.84 3.24
C LEU A 26 -12.16 -7.88 4.22
N ALA A 27 -11.42 -8.43 5.17
CA ALA A 27 -10.54 -7.64 6.01
C ALA A 27 -9.54 -6.96 5.08
N GLN A 28 -9.67 -5.64 4.92
CA GLN A 28 -8.72 -4.84 4.16
C GLN A 28 -7.39 -4.90 4.91
N ALA A 29 -6.36 -5.46 4.26
CA ALA A 29 -5.03 -5.53 4.85
C ALA A 29 -4.57 -4.11 5.22
N ALA A 30 -4.07 -3.94 6.45
CA ALA A 30 -3.50 -2.67 6.86
C ALA A 30 -2.25 -2.36 6.02
N ASN A 31 -1.99 -1.07 5.76
CA ASN A 31 -0.78 -0.66 5.05
C ASN A 31 0.47 -1.18 5.77
N PRO A 32 1.51 -1.59 5.02
CA PRO A 32 2.82 -1.87 5.60
C PRO A 32 3.31 -0.67 6.41
N SER A 33 3.94 -0.93 7.55
CA SER A 33 4.34 0.14 8.48
C SER A 33 5.70 -0.12 9.09
N MET A 34 6.56 0.88 9.08
CA MET A 34 7.89 0.86 9.70
C MET A 34 7.90 1.58 11.06
N LEU A 35 6.73 1.91 11.65
CA LEU A 35 6.68 2.74 12.86
C LEU A 35 7.35 2.09 14.09
N GLN A 36 7.29 0.77 14.19
CA GLN A 36 7.86 0.04 15.33
C GLN A 36 9.32 -0.37 15.10
N ASP A 37 9.68 -0.68 13.85
CA ASP A 37 10.98 -1.27 13.50
C ASP A 37 11.89 -0.30 12.75
N PHE A 38 11.58 1.01 12.77
CA PHE A 38 12.38 2.00 12.08
C PHE A 38 13.77 2.12 12.69
N ASN A 39 14.79 1.72 11.93
CA ASN A 39 16.18 1.84 12.32
C ASN A 39 16.90 2.77 11.35
N PHE A 40 17.36 3.94 11.83
CA PHE A 40 18.00 4.96 10.99
C PHE A 40 19.29 4.46 10.30
N ASP A 41 20.00 3.53 10.92
CA ASP A 41 21.28 3.02 10.39
C ASP A 41 21.11 1.80 9.48
N LYS A 42 19.93 1.17 9.49
CA LYS A 42 19.61 -0.02 8.70
C LYS A 42 18.25 0.15 8.03
N PRO A 43 18.19 0.78 6.84
CA PRO A 43 16.94 0.96 6.13
C PRO A 43 16.33 -0.39 5.75
N ALA A 44 15.04 -0.55 6.05
CA ALA A 44 14.23 -1.65 5.57
C ALA A 44 13.46 -1.21 4.31
N PHE A 45 13.09 -2.17 3.46
CA PHE A 45 12.32 -1.96 2.24
C PHE A 45 11.26 -3.06 2.12
N ILE A 46 10.09 -2.71 1.63
CA ILE A 46 9.09 -3.70 1.23
C ILE A 46 9.50 -4.31 -0.11
N HIS A 47 9.96 -3.48 -1.05
CA HIS A 47 10.53 -3.90 -2.32
C HIS A 47 12.06 -3.82 -2.25
N ASN A 48 12.71 -4.86 -1.72
CA ASN A 48 14.17 -4.89 -1.65
C ASN A 48 14.75 -5.38 -2.97
N VAL A 49 15.66 -4.58 -3.56
CA VAL A 49 16.42 -4.93 -4.77
C VAL A 49 17.87 -5.23 -4.36
N PRO A 50 18.20 -6.48 -4.00
CA PRO A 50 19.50 -6.81 -3.36
C PRO A 50 20.72 -6.59 -4.28
N PHE A 51 20.50 -6.58 -5.60
CA PHE A 51 21.55 -6.36 -6.60
C PHE A 51 21.48 -4.97 -7.23
N ALA A 52 20.78 -4.03 -6.61
CA ALA A 52 20.69 -2.66 -7.09
C ALA A 52 22.10 -2.02 -7.21
N GLN A 53 22.46 -1.61 -8.41
CA GLN A 53 23.67 -0.85 -8.70
C GLN A 53 23.45 0.66 -8.51
N GLN A 54 22.20 1.09 -8.64
CA GLN A 54 21.78 2.47 -8.44
C GLN A 54 20.67 2.55 -7.40
N LYS A 55 20.63 3.64 -6.66
CA LYS A 55 19.63 3.87 -5.61
C LYS A 55 19.13 5.30 -5.74
N LEU A 56 17.82 5.47 -5.81
CA LEU A 56 17.17 6.77 -6.01
C LEU A 56 16.07 7.00 -5.00
N VAL A 57 16.10 8.13 -4.32
CA VAL A 57 14.96 8.63 -3.54
C VAL A 57 14.41 9.90 -4.18
N LEU A 58 13.11 9.87 -4.47
CA LEU A 58 12.35 10.99 -5.00
C LEU A 58 11.46 11.58 -3.90
N GLN A 59 11.41 12.91 -3.82
CA GLN A 59 10.56 13.63 -2.89
C GLN A 59 9.32 14.17 -3.59
N ILE A 60 8.14 14.02 -2.97
CA ILE A 60 6.93 14.73 -3.37
C ILE A 60 6.29 15.45 -2.20
N THR A 61 6.14 16.79 -2.33
CA THR A 61 5.53 17.67 -1.32
C THR A 61 4.41 18.53 -1.88
N SER A 62 4.18 18.51 -3.19
CA SER A 62 3.10 19.26 -3.85
C SER A 62 1.80 18.47 -3.81
N ASP A 63 0.66 19.16 -3.70
CA ASP A 63 -0.68 18.59 -3.86
C ASP A 63 -1.26 18.77 -5.28
N GLU A 64 -0.44 19.21 -6.22
CA GLU A 64 -0.81 19.37 -7.62
C GLU A 64 -0.73 18.03 -8.36
N PRO A 65 -1.80 17.53 -8.98
CA PRO A 65 -1.78 16.27 -9.73
C PRO A 65 -0.73 16.23 -10.86
N ALA A 66 -0.44 17.37 -11.50
CA ALA A 66 0.60 17.43 -12.51
C ALA A 66 2.00 17.08 -11.95
N ARG A 67 2.30 17.47 -10.71
CA ARG A 67 3.54 17.10 -10.02
C ARG A 67 3.58 15.62 -9.67
N TRP A 68 2.44 15.02 -9.34
CA TRP A 68 2.35 13.58 -9.08
C TRP A 68 2.65 12.77 -10.34
N HIS A 69 2.03 13.13 -11.46
CA HIS A 69 2.35 12.50 -12.75
C HIS A 69 3.82 12.67 -13.12
N PHE A 70 4.39 13.85 -12.83
CA PHE A 70 5.79 14.11 -13.15
C PHE A 70 6.75 13.24 -12.34
N VAL A 71 6.59 13.15 -11.00
CA VAL A 71 7.45 12.29 -10.17
C VAL A 71 7.33 10.81 -10.54
N LEU A 72 6.11 10.33 -10.84
CA LEU A 72 5.87 8.96 -11.31
C LEU A 72 6.54 8.71 -12.67
N SER A 73 6.49 9.68 -13.59
CA SER A 73 7.18 9.60 -14.88
C SER A 73 8.69 9.56 -14.73
N VAL A 74 9.26 10.36 -13.82
CA VAL A 74 10.71 10.33 -13.51
C VAL A 74 11.12 8.96 -12.99
N ALA A 75 10.38 8.39 -12.04
CA ALA A 75 10.64 7.06 -11.50
C ALA A 75 10.59 6.00 -12.60
N GLN A 76 9.58 6.04 -13.45
CA GLN A 76 9.43 5.10 -14.58
C GLN A 76 10.59 5.18 -15.58
N ASN A 77 11.02 6.40 -15.91
CA ASN A 77 12.15 6.60 -16.83
C ASN A 77 13.45 6.02 -16.26
N VAL A 78 13.67 6.14 -14.95
CA VAL A 78 14.84 5.56 -14.27
C VAL A 78 14.77 4.03 -14.29
N LEU A 79 13.62 3.44 -14.00
CA LEU A 79 13.43 1.99 -14.12
C LEU A 79 13.67 1.47 -15.54
N GLN A 80 13.17 2.18 -16.56
CA GLN A 80 13.38 1.81 -17.96
C GLN A 80 14.84 1.88 -18.38
N HIS A 81 15.60 2.86 -17.84
CA HIS A 81 16.99 3.05 -18.20
C HIS A 81 17.91 1.99 -17.58
N PHE A 82 17.74 1.68 -16.28
CA PHE A 82 18.62 0.76 -15.54
C PHE A 82 18.10 -0.68 -15.50
N GLY A 83 16.79 -0.87 -15.60
CA GLY A 83 16.09 -2.13 -15.34
C GLY A 83 15.70 -2.27 -13.86
N GLN A 84 14.53 -2.87 -13.62
CA GLN A 84 13.95 -3.01 -12.29
C GLN A 84 14.80 -3.81 -11.29
N ASP A 85 15.66 -4.73 -11.77
CA ASP A 85 16.53 -5.54 -10.92
C ASP A 85 17.85 -4.84 -10.56
N LYS A 86 18.11 -3.65 -11.13
CA LYS A 86 19.38 -2.93 -10.98
C LYS A 86 19.25 -1.57 -10.32
N VAL A 87 18.04 -1.10 -10.09
CA VAL A 87 17.81 0.18 -9.41
C VAL A 87 16.77 0.04 -8.30
N GLN A 88 17.13 0.53 -7.11
CA GLN A 88 16.17 0.68 -5.99
C GLN A 88 15.58 2.09 -6.05
N VAL A 89 14.27 2.22 -6.20
CA VAL A 89 13.58 3.52 -6.25
C VAL A 89 12.59 3.63 -5.11
N VAL A 90 12.68 4.73 -4.36
CA VAL A 90 11.74 5.06 -3.28
C VAL A 90 11.16 6.45 -3.54
N ILE A 91 9.85 6.60 -3.48
CA ILE A 91 9.16 7.89 -3.54
C ILE A 91 8.65 8.22 -2.14
N VAL A 92 9.13 9.31 -1.54
CA VAL A 92 8.74 9.74 -0.19
C VAL A 92 7.76 10.91 -0.28
N ALA A 93 6.52 10.68 0.16
CA ALA A 93 5.44 11.66 0.16
C ALA A 93 5.19 12.22 1.57
N TYR A 94 5.29 13.54 1.72
CA TYR A 94 4.98 14.24 2.96
C TYR A 94 4.41 15.64 2.73
N GLY A 95 3.93 16.29 3.80
CA GLY A 95 3.22 17.55 3.67
C GLY A 95 2.03 17.45 2.70
N PRO A 96 1.75 18.46 1.88
CA PRO A 96 0.68 18.40 0.88
C PRO A 96 0.81 17.24 -0.11
N GLY A 97 2.03 16.78 -0.40
CA GLY A 97 2.30 15.68 -1.33
C GLY A 97 1.77 14.32 -0.86
N LEU A 98 1.49 14.14 0.44
CA LEU A 98 0.86 12.93 0.95
C LEU A 98 -0.49 12.63 0.27
N LYS A 99 -1.17 13.67 -0.26
CA LYS A 99 -2.44 13.50 -0.98
C LYS A 99 -2.30 12.59 -2.21
N MET A 100 -1.10 12.48 -2.80
CA MET A 100 -0.81 11.53 -3.87
C MET A 100 -1.09 10.08 -3.46
N LEU A 101 -0.85 9.74 -2.19
CA LEU A 101 -0.99 8.38 -1.66
C LEU A 101 -2.34 8.12 -0.97
N LEU A 102 -3.31 9.04 -1.04
CA LEU A 102 -4.64 8.78 -0.51
C LEU A 102 -5.37 7.73 -1.35
N LYS A 103 -6.23 6.95 -0.73
CA LYS A 103 -7.02 5.86 -1.34
C LYS A 103 -7.78 6.29 -2.60
N ASN A 104 -8.28 7.53 -2.62
CA ASN A 104 -9.01 8.11 -3.75
C ASN A 104 -8.14 8.99 -4.66
N SER A 105 -6.83 8.81 -4.64
CA SER A 105 -5.91 9.54 -5.51
C SER A 105 -6.19 9.26 -6.98
N PRO A 106 -6.20 10.30 -7.86
CA PRO A 106 -6.39 10.10 -9.30
C PRO A 106 -5.24 9.33 -9.95
N VAL A 107 -4.09 9.17 -9.26
CA VAL A 107 -2.94 8.40 -9.74
C VAL A 107 -2.81 7.01 -9.07
N ALA A 108 -3.84 6.55 -8.32
CA ALA A 108 -3.80 5.29 -7.61
C ALA A 108 -3.42 4.08 -8.51
N ASN A 109 -4.00 4.00 -9.71
CA ASN A 109 -3.69 2.93 -10.66
C ASN A 109 -2.23 2.98 -11.17
N LEU A 110 -1.64 4.18 -11.30
CA LEU A 110 -0.24 4.32 -11.68
C LEU A 110 0.69 3.91 -10.54
N ILE A 111 0.31 4.23 -9.30
CA ILE A 111 1.03 3.78 -8.09
C ILE A 111 1.03 2.26 -8.01
N GLU A 112 -0.13 1.62 -8.17
CA GLU A 112 -0.24 0.16 -8.19
C GLU A 112 0.64 -0.47 -9.29
N ALA A 113 0.57 0.06 -10.51
CA ALA A 113 1.37 -0.43 -11.62
C ALA A 113 2.88 -0.29 -11.38
N GLN A 114 3.34 0.79 -10.74
CA GLN A 114 4.75 1.02 -10.44
C GLN A 114 5.24 0.25 -9.21
N ASP A 115 4.38 0.05 -8.22
CA ASP A 115 4.64 -0.82 -7.07
C ASP A 115 4.96 -2.24 -7.52
N THR A 116 4.18 -2.81 -8.47
CA THR A 116 4.46 -4.12 -9.06
C THR A 116 5.80 -4.20 -9.80
N GLN A 117 6.38 -3.06 -10.18
CA GLN A 117 7.70 -2.95 -10.78
C GLN A 117 8.82 -2.70 -9.76
N GLY A 118 8.49 -2.67 -8.45
CA GLY A 118 9.44 -2.54 -7.36
C GLY A 118 9.70 -1.11 -6.88
N ILE A 119 8.89 -0.11 -7.29
CA ILE A 119 8.96 1.23 -6.71
C ILE A 119 8.26 1.23 -5.35
N GLU A 120 8.96 1.67 -4.31
CA GLU A 120 8.40 1.83 -2.96
C GLU A 120 7.82 3.23 -2.78
N PHE A 121 6.64 3.31 -2.13
CA PHE A 121 5.92 4.56 -1.87
C PHE A 121 5.80 4.82 -0.38
N ASP A 122 6.65 5.69 0.16
CA ASP A 122 6.71 6.00 1.59
C ASP A 122 5.77 7.15 1.98
N ALA A 123 4.84 6.88 2.89
CA ALA A 123 3.89 7.83 3.45
C ALA A 123 4.33 8.32 4.83
N CYS A 124 4.51 9.62 4.98
CA CYS A 124 4.95 10.25 6.24
C CYS A 124 3.85 10.20 7.32
N HIS A 125 4.06 9.44 8.42
CA HIS A 125 3.12 9.34 9.53
C HIS A 125 2.89 10.69 10.23
N ASN A 126 3.91 11.53 10.39
CA ASN A 126 3.74 12.87 10.97
C ASN A 126 2.76 13.72 10.14
N THR A 127 2.80 13.60 8.81
CA THR A 127 1.84 14.28 7.93
C THR A 127 0.45 13.69 8.07
N MET A 128 0.33 12.35 8.13
CA MET A 128 -0.96 11.66 8.37
C MET A 128 -1.60 12.14 9.68
N THR A 129 -0.82 12.22 10.76
CA THR A 129 -1.27 12.71 12.06
C THR A 129 -1.74 14.18 12.00
N ALA A 130 -1.00 15.02 11.26
CA ALA A 130 -1.41 16.41 11.05
C ALA A 130 -2.71 16.53 10.23
N MET A 131 -2.91 15.66 9.24
CA MET A 131 -4.16 15.57 8.49
C MET A 131 -5.31 15.07 9.36
N ALA A 132 -5.06 14.05 10.19
CA ALA A 132 -6.07 13.47 11.09
C ALA A 132 -6.67 14.51 12.05
N LYS A 133 -5.87 15.47 12.55
CA LYS A 133 -6.35 16.57 13.38
C LYS A 133 -7.41 17.45 12.69
N LYS A 134 -7.36 17.53 11.35
CA LYS A 134 -8.31 18.31 10.54
C LYS A 134 -9.51 17.45 10.09
N LEU A 135 -9.29 16.17 9.86
CA LEU A 135 -10.29 15.25 9.33
C LEU A 135 -11.13 14.58 10.44
N GLY A 136 -10.60 14.52 11.68
CA GLY A 136 -11.20 13.76 12.78
C GLY A 136 -10.87 12.26 12.76
N HIS A 137 -10.16 11.76 11.75
CA HIS A 137 -9.72 10.37 11.61
C HIS A 137 -8.42 10.31 10.80
N MET A 138 -7.69 9.19 10.90
CA MET A 138 -6.50 8.96 10.07
C MET A 138 -6.90 8.86 8.58
N PRO A 139 -6.12 9.48 7.67
CA PRO A 139 -6.40 9.35 6.25
C PRO A 139 -6.20 7.90 5.77
N GLU A 140 -7.10 7.43 4.90
CA GLU A 140 -6.95 6.15 4.24
C GLU A 140 -5.99 6.29 3.04
N LEU A 141 -5.02 5.38 2.95
CA LEU A 141 -4.02 5.38 1.90
C LEU A 141 -4.32 4.30 0.84
N VAL A 142 -3.66 4.42 -0.32
CA VAL A 142 -3.58 3.31 -1.28
C VAL A 142 -2.87 2.11 -0.62
N PRO A 143 -3.22 0.86 -0.95
CA PRO A 143 -2.64 -0.34 -0.31
C PRO A 143 -1.11 -0.43 -0.41
N GLN A 144 -0.52 0.13 -1.46
CA GLN A 144 0.91 0.14 -1.76
C GLN A 144 1.73 1.08 -0.87
N ALA A 145 1.07 2.01 -0.18
CA ALA A 145 1.78 2.99 0.65
C ALA A 145 2.38 2.34 1.90
N VAL A 146 3.66 2.59 2.15
CA VAL A 146 4.42 2.16 3.32
C VAL A 146 4.47 3.30 4.33
N ILE A 147 4.01 3.10 5.56
CA ILE A 147 4.00 4.15 6.57
C ILE A 147 5.37 4.24 7.22
N VAL A 148 6.03 5.40 7.07
CA VAL A 148 7.32 5.73 7.71
C VAL A 148 7.12 6.81 8.79
N PRO A 149 7.92 6.84 9.87
CA PRO A 149 7.72 7.78 10.97
C PRO A 149 7.71 9.25 10.54
N ALA A 150 8.70 9.64 9.74
CA ALA A 150 8.85 11.01 9.23
C ALA A 150 9.50 11.01 7.86
N GLY A 151 8.86 11.62 6.85
CA GLY A 151 9.36 11.60 5.48
C GLY A 151 10.78 12.18 5.32
N VAL A 152 11.07 13.31 5.97
CA VAL A 152 12.42 13.91 5.93
C VAL A 152 13.46 13.00 6.57
N VAL A 153 13.16 12.38 7.72
CA VAL A 153 14.07 11.44 8.38
C VAL A 153 14.29 10.20 7.51
N ARG A 154 13.26 9.73 6.79
CA ARG A 154 13.40 8.63 5.83
C ARG A 154 14.33 9.02 4.68
N ILE A 155 14.20 10.21 4.11
CA ILE A 155 15.13 10.70 3.07
C ILE A 155 16.56 10.73 3.60
N MET A 156 16.81 11.31 4.78
CA MET A 156 18.15 11.34 5.40
C MET A 156 18.72 9.92 5.61
N GLN A 157 17.88 8.97 6.05
CA GLN A 157 18.27 7.57 6.21
C GLN A 157 18.69 6.97 4.85
N LEU A 158 17.92 7.22 3.80
CA LEU A 158 18.18 6.71 2.46
C LEU A 158 19.45 7.34 1.85
N GLU A 159 19.66 8.65 2.00
CA GLU A 159 20.90 9.32 1.56
C GLU A 159 22.11 8.73 2.28
N LYS A 160 22.03 8.51 3.60
CA LYS A 160 23.10 7.82 4.36
C LYS A 160 23.38 6.41 3.84
N ALA A 161 22.35 5.72 3.31
CA ALA A 161 22.47 4.40 2.70
C ALA A 161 22.90 4.42 1.22
N GLY A 162 23.28 5.59 0.71
CA GLY A 162 23.83 5.78 -0.64
C GLY A 162 22.77 6.03 -1.72
N PHE A 163 21.56 6.45 -1.37
CA PHE A 163 20.58 6.89 -2.34
C PHE A 163 20.90 8.29 -2.87
N ALA A 164 20.82 8.48 -4.17
CA ALA A 164 20.77 9.81 -4.76
C ALA A 164 19.42 10.46 -4.48
N TYR A 165 19.42 11.65 -3.89
CA TYR A 165 18.21 12.41 -3.62
C TYR A 165 17.88 13.33 -4.79
N ILE A 166 16.65 13.28 -5.29
CA ILE A 166 16.12 14.19 -6.32
C ILE A 166 14.72 14.67 -5.91
N LYS A 167 14.51 15.98 -6.06
CA LYS A 167 13.21 16.63 -5.96
C LYS A 167 12.80 17.09 -7.36
N PRO A 168 11.93 16.34 -8.06
CA PRO A 168 11.49 16.68 -9.42
C PRO A 168 10.48 17.83 -9.45
#